data_393cd7a9c63de68ecb2703f60dfbaadb
#
_entry.id   393cd7a9c63de68ecb2703f60dfbaadb
#
_cell.length_a   1.000
_cell.length_b   1.000
_cell.length_c   1.000
_cell.angle_alpha   90.00
_cell.angle_beta   90.00
_cell.angle_gamma   90.00
#
_symmetry.space_group_name_H-M   'P 1'
#
loop_
_entity.id
_entity.type
_entity.pdbx_description
1 polymer ?
#
loop_
_entity_poly.entity_id
_entity_poly.type
_entity_poly.pdbx_seq_one_letter_code
_entity_poly.pdbx_strand_id
1 'polypeptide(L)'
;MPACDPISFETLPGWRIIAEPSALDAAPWPAGSQVVRISPDDVFLIGEAEPTVPLDPHAIIAPERGFSAAQLSAADVDRIALHLIEWQLPKHRPALAQGQIAAVPAKLVLHTDGSALLLVGCAARHELEDRLA
;
A
#
# COMPACT_ATOMS: atom_id res chain seq x y z
N MET A 1 25.56 2.64 -19.25
CA MET A 1 24.78 2.31 -18.04
C MET A 1 23.31 2.56 -18.31
N PRO A 2 22.47 1.56 -18.20
CA PRO A 2 21.05 1.83 -18.40
C PRO A 2 20.57 2.84 -17.36
N ALA A 3 19.84 3.84 -17.81
CA ALA A 3 19.14 4.74 -16.90
C ALA A 3 18.14 3.90 -16.08
N CYS A 4 18.09 4.11 -14.77
CA CYS A 4 17.01 3.53 -13.97
C CYS A 4 15.69 4.04 -14.52
N ASP A 5 14.75 3.15 -14.79
CA ASP A 5 13.41 3.57 -15.17
C ASP A 5 12.83 4.44 -14.06
N PRO A 6 12.20 5.58 -14.40
CA PRO A 6 11.58 6.41 -13.39
C PRO A 6 10.45 5.63 -12.70
N ILE A 7 10.33 5.85 -11.40
CA ILE A 7 9.20 5.30 -10.63
C ILE A 7 7.93 5.98 -11.10
N SER A 8 6.99 5.18 -11.61
CA SER A 8 5.76 5.67 -12.20
C SER A 8 4.58 5.38 -11.27
N PHE A 9 3.82 6.43 -10.97
CA PHE A 9 2.63 6.33 -10.13
C PHE A 9 1.36 6.31 -10.94
N GLU A 10 0.38 5.54 -10.48
CA GLU A 10 -0.98 5.55 -11.01
C GLU A 10 -1.99 5.52 -9.86
N THR A 11 -3.17 6.10 -10.07
CA THR A 11 -4.26 6.01 -9.12
C THR A 11 -4.88 4.63 -9.23
N LEU A 12 -5.03 3.93 -8.09
CA LEU A 12 -5.61 2.60 -8.04
C LEU A 12 -7.10 2.65 -7.67
N PRO A 13 -7.95 1.86 -8.35
CA PRO A 13 -9.30 1.64 -7.88
C PRO A 13 -9.27 0.74 -6.63
N GLY A 14 -10.11 1.04 -5.67
CA GLY A 14 -10.17 0.23 -4.46
C GLY A 14 -11.32 0.59 -3.57
N TRP A 15 -11.34 -0.07 -2.43
CA TRP A 15 -12.36 0.06 -1.40
C TRP A 15 -11.71 0.28 -0.05
N ARG A 16 -12.35 1.08 0.77
CA ARG A 16 -11.96 1.24 2.17
C ARG A 16 -12.96 0.55 3.04
N ILE A 17 -12.48 -0.29 3.93
CA ILE A 17 -13.35 -1.09 4.82
C ILE A 17 -12.91 -0.83 6.25
N ILE A 18 -13.85 -0.35 7.06
CA ILE A 18 -13.71 -0.21 8.51
C ILE A 18 -14.68 -1.19 9.16
N ALA A 19 -14.16 -2.12 9.94
CA ALA A 19 -14.96 -3.16 10.58
C ALA A 19 -14.23 -3.73 11.79
N GLU A 20 -14.93 -4.57 12.55
CA GLU A 20 -14.34 -5.31 13.65
C GLU A 20 -13.14 -6.13 13.16
N PRO A 21 -12.01 -6.14 13.87
CA PRO A 21 -10.81 -6.86 13.42
C PRO A 21 -11.06 -8.34 13.12
N SER A 22 -11.82 -9.04 13.96
CA SER A 22 -12.15 -10.45 13.74
C SER A 22 -12.99 -10.66 12.48
N ALA A 23 -13.88 -9.74 12.16
CA ALA A 23 -14.68 -9.79 10.95
C ALA A 23 -13.83 -9.57 9.69
N LEU A 24 -12.84 -8.70 9.77
CA LEU A 24 -11.87 -8.50 8.68
C LEU A 24 -10.97 -9.70 8.48
N ASP A 25 -10.55 -10.36 9.57
CA ASP A 25 -9.74 -11.58 9.50
C ASP A 25 -10.46 -12.71 8.77
N ALA A 26 -11.79 -12.76 8.88
CA ALA A 26 -12.63 -13.81 8.30
C ALA A 26 -13.32 -13.39 7.00
N ALA A 27 -13.11 -12.17 6.51
CA ALA A 27 -13.82 -11.68 5.34
C ALA A 27 -13.44 -12.45 4.06
N PRO A 28 -14.43 -12.79 3.20
CA PRO A 28 -14.17 -13.48 1.95
C PRO A 28 -13.79 -12.46 0.87
N TRP A 29 -12.53 -12.06 0.85
CA TRP A 29 -12.06 -11.05 -0.10
C TRP A 29 -12.24 -11.53 -1.55
N PRO A 30 -12.64 -10.64 -2.49
CA PRO A 30 -12.81 -11.01 -3.90
C PRO A 30 -11.51 -11.57 -4.48
N ALA A 31 -11.65 -12.57 -5.35
CA ALA A 31 -10.51 -13.17 -6.04
C ALA A 31 -9.77 -12.11 -6.88
N GLY A 32 -8.45 -12.15 -6.87
CA GLY A 32 -7.61 -11.21 -7.61
C GLY A 32 -7.45 -9.84 -6.96
N SER A 33 -8.10 -9.59 -5.81
CA SER A 33 -7.88 -8.36 -5.04
C SER A 33 -6.63 -8.47 -4.17
N GLN A 34 -6.07 -7.31 -3.82
CA GLN A 34 -4.95 -7.23 -2.88
C GLN A 34 -5.42 -6.53 -1.61
N VAL A 35 -5.21 -7.18 -0.47
CA VAL A 35 -5.63 -6.67 0.84
C VAL A 35 -4.47 -5.94 1.50
N VAL A 36 -4.68 -4.67 1.82
CA VAL A 36 -3.71 -3.86 2.56
C VAL A 36 -4.30 -3.54 3.93
N ARG A 37 -3.85 -4.24 4.96
CA ARG A 37 -4.32 -4.06 6.33
C ARG A 37 -3.61 -2.86 6.98
N ILE A 38 -4.24 -1.68 6.90
CA ILE A 38 -3.65 -0.43 7.39
C ILE A 38 -3.56 -0.44 8.91
N SER A 39 -4.60 -0.93 9.57
CA SER A 39 -4.67 -1.15 11.01
C SER A 39 -5.60 -2.33 11.29
N PRO A 40 -5.71 -2.83 12.53
CA PRO A 40 -6.54 -3.99 12.81
C PRO A 40 -7.99 -3.87 12.34
N ASP A 41 -8.54 -2.67 12.32
CA ASP A 41 -9.93 -2.38 11.96
C ASP A 41 -10.10 -1.67 10.60
N ASP A 42 -9.01 -1.55 9.82
CA ASP A 42 -8.99 -0.70 8.63
C ASP A 42 -8.26 -1.40 7.48
N VAL A 43 -8.94 -1.59 6.36
CA VAL A 43 -8.39 -2.24 5.16
C VAL A 43 -8.56 -1.32 3.95
N PHE A 44 -7.49 -1.21 3.16
CA PHE A 44 -7.58 -0.77 1.77
C PHE A 44 -7.52 -1.99 0.87
N LEU A 45 -8.60 -2.25 0.15
CA LEU A 45 -8.70 -3.36 -0.79
C LEU A 45 -8.47 -2.84 -2.20
N ILE A 46 -7.42 -3.32 -2.84
CA ILE A 46 -7.08 -2.94 -4.22
C ILE A 46 -7.81 -3.90 -5.16
N GLY A 47 -8.70 -3.35 -5.97
CA GLY A 47 -9.51 -4.12 -6.90
C GLY A 47 -10.83 -3.42 -7.20
N GLU A 48 -11.56 -3.91 -8.19
CA GLU A 48 -12.82 -3.28 -8.62
C GLU A 48 -14.04 -3.89 -7.96
N ALA A 49 -13.98 -5.17 -7.59
CA ALA A 49 -15.12 -5.86 -7.00
C ALA A 49 -15.40 -5.40 -5.58
N GLU A 50 -16.64 -5.04 -5.31
CA GLU A 50 -17.07 -4.63 -3.97
C GLU A 50 -16.94 -5.79 -2.99
N PRO A 51 -16.24 -5.60 -1.86
CA PRO A 51 -16.12 -6.64 -0.85
C PRO A 51 -17.34 -6.73 0.04
N THR A 52 -17.44 -7.83 0.77
CA THR A 52 -18.43 -8.00 1.84
C THR A 52 -17.72 -8.35 3.15
N VAL A 53 -18.32 -7.97 4.28
CA VAL A 53 -17.85 -8.33 5.62
C VAL A 53 -19.03 -8.94 6.38
N PRO A 54 -19.33 -10.22 6.15
CA PRO A 54 -20.57 -10.83 6.66
C PRO A 54 -20.68 -10.86 8.18
N LEU A 55 -19.55 -10.90 8.89
CA LEU A 55 -19.53 -11.02 10.35
C LEU A 55 -19.67 -9.68 11.08
N ASP A 56 -19.67 -8.57 10.35
CA ASP A 56 -19.90 -7.24 10.95
C ASP A 56 -20.99 -6.49 10.17
N PRO A 57 -22.24 -6.48 10.67
CA PRO A 57 -23.34 -5.78 10.01
C PRO A 57 -23.18 -4.25 10.03
N HIS A 58 -22.25 -3.72 10.83
CA HIS A 58 -21.98 -2.28 10.94
C HIS A 58 -20.71 -1.89 10.16
N ALA A 59 -20.13 -2.78 9.39
CA ALA A 59 -18.96 -2.47 8.57
C ALA A 59 -19.23 -1.29 7.64
N ILE A 60 -18.26 -0.39 7.55
CA ILE A 60 -18.29 0.72 6.60
C ILE A 60 -17.49 0.30 5.38
N ILE A 61 -18.14 0.26 4.23
CA ILE A 61 -17.52 -0.12 2.95
C ILE A 61 -17.80 1.01 1.97
N ALA A 62 -16.73 1.62 1.47
CA ALA A 62 -16.84 2.75 0.55
C ALA A 62 -15.76 2.67 -0.53
N PRO A 63 -16.04 3.17 -1.76
CA PRO A 63 -14.98 3.30 -2.76
C PRO A 63 -13.84 4.17 -2.25
N GLU A 64 -12.61 3.79 -2.56
CA GLU A 64 -11.42 4.54 -2.20
C GLU A 64 -10.59 4.84 -3.44
N ARG A 65 -10.41 6.11 -3.75
CA ARG A 65 -9.63 6.58 -4.89
C ARG A 65 -8.54 7.56 -4.47
N GLY A 66 -8.25 7.62 -3.19
CA GLY A 66 -7.29 8.56 -2.61
C GLY A 66 -5.84 8.08 -2.62
N PHE A 67 -5.55 6.88 -3.11
CA PHE A 67 -4.20 6.35 -3.17
C PHE A 67 -3.66 6.31 -4.60
N SER A 68 -2.42 6.74 -4.74
CA SER A 68 -1.60 6.48 -5.92
C SER A 68 -0.57 5.43 -5.57
N ALA A 69 -0.21 4.59 -6.53
CA ALA A 69 0.70 3.48 -6.31
C ALA A 69 1.78 3.41 -7.37
N ALA A 70 2.93 2.89 -6.97
CA ALA A 70 4.04 2.59 -7.87
C ALA A 70 4.61 1.22 -7.55
N GLN A 71 4.93 0.45 -8.59
CA GLN A 71 5.67 -0.80 -8.44
C GLN A 71 7.14 -0.49 -8.26
N LEU A 72 7.75 -1.08 -7.23
CA LEU A 72 9.16 -0.92 -6.93
C LEU A 72 9.88 -2.25 -7.12
N SER A 73 11.00 -2.22 -7.83
CA SER A 73 11.90 -3.35 -7.89
C SER A 73 12.62 -3.56 -6.55
N ALA A 74 13.23 -4.72 -6.37
CA ALA A 74 14.05 -4.95 -5.17
C ALA A 74 15.19 -3.91 -5.05
N ALA A 75 15.78 -3.49 -6.17
CA ALA A 75 16.81 -2.46 -6.18
C ALA A 75 16.25 -1.10 -5.73
N ASP A 76 15.04 -0.74 -6.16
CA ASP A 76 14.37 0.49 -5.71
C ASP A 76 14.12 0.45 -4.20
N VAL A 77 13.65 -0.68 -3.68
CA VAL A 77 13.41 -0.86 -2.24
C VAL A 77 14.70 -0.69 -1.44
N ASP A 78 15.81 -1.28 -1.91
CA ASP A 78 17.10 -1.14 -1.26
C ASP A 78 17.59 0.31 -1.26
N ARG A 79 17.41 1.02 -2.37
CA ARG A 79 17.78 2.43 -2.47
C ARG A 79 16.97 3.30 -1.50
N ILE A 80 15.67 3.05 -1.41
CA ILE A 80 14.79 3.76 -0.48
C ILE A 80 15.21 3.47 0.96
N ALA A 81 15.45 2.21 1.29
CA ALA A 81 15.84 1.79 2.63
C ALA A 81 17.17 2.42 3.05
N LEU A 82 18.09 2.59 2.11
CA LEU A 82 19.43 3.13 2.41
C LEU A 82 19.47 4.66 2.52
N HIS A 83 18.70 5.36 1.69
CA HIS A 83 18.87 6.81 1.52
C HIS A 83 17.65 7.66 1.87
N LEU A 84 16.46 7.11 1.91
CA LEU A 84 15.22 7.91 1.93
C LEU A 84 14.33 7.70 3.15
N ILE A 85 14.70 6.81 4.05
CA ILE A 85 14.01 6.59 5.32
C ILE A 85 14.98 6.63 6.49
N GLU A 86 14.48 7.01 7.66
CA GLU A 86 15.26 7.06 8.91
C GLU A 86 14.90 5.93 9.87
N TRP A 87 14.02 5.02 9.43
CA TRP A 87 13.56 3.88 10.19
C TRP A 87 13.87 2.59 9.44
N GLN A 88 13.83 1.45 10.13
CA GLN A 88 14.15 0.17 9.53
C GLN A 88 12.91 -0.49 8.97
N LEU A 89 13.04 -1.04 7.74
CA LEU A 89 11.99 -1.89 7.17
C LEU A 89 11.90 -3.21 7.93
N PRO A 90 10.68 -3.79 8.05
CA PRO A 90 10.54 -5.14 8.58
C PRO A 90 11.39 -6.13 7.80
N LYS A 91 12.01 -7.08 8.50
CA LYS A 91 12.82 -8.12 7.87
C LYS A 91 12.00 -9.28 7.36
N HIS A 92 10.86 -9.55 8.00
CA HIS A 92 9.94 -10.60 7.55
C HIS A 92 9.12 -10.13 6.35
N ARG A 93 8.80 -11.07 5.47
CA ARG A 93 8.01 -10.80 4.26
C ARG A 93 6.97 -11.90 4.07
N PRO A 94 5.76 -11.60 3.58
CA PRO A 94 5.27 -10.26 3.23
C PRO A 94 4.99 -9.41 4.45
N ALA A 95 5.00 -8.10 4.29
CA ALA A 95 4.72 -7.15 5.38
C ALA A 95 4.23 -5.83 4.82
N LEU A 96 3.50 -5.09 5.65
CA LEU A 96 3.16 -3.70 5.38
C LEU A 96 4.04 -2.82 6.27
N ALA A 97 4.79 -1.92 5.65
CA ALA A 97 5.59 -0.92 6.35
C ALA A 97 4.97 0.45 6.12
N GLN A 98 4.77 1.20 7.19
CA GLN A 98 4.16 2.53 7.13
C GLN A 98 5.07 3.54 7.82
N GLY A 99 5.33 4.65 7.17
CA GLY A 99 6.18 5.70 7.71
C GLY A 99 6.43 6.77 6.66
N GLN A 100 7.39 7.65 6.95
CA GLN A 100 7.77 8.68 6.01
C GLN A 100 8.89 8.19 5.09
N ILE A 101 8.70 8.41 3.80
CA ILE A 101 9.72 8.18 2.78
C ILE A 101 10.06 9.54 2.20
N ALA A 102 11.32 9.94 2.26
CA ALA A 102 11.74 11.29 1.85
C ALA A 102 10.85 12.39 2.48
N ALA A 103 10.49 12.22 3.75
CA ALA A 103 9.61 13.08 4.54
C ALA A 103 8.14 13.13 4.07
N VAL A 104 7.71 12.20 3.24
CA VAL A 104 6.32 12.09 2.79
C VAL A 104 5.69 10.83 3.39
N PRO A 105 4.54 10.93 4.09
CA PRO A 105 3.86 9.74 4.60
C PRO A 105 3.49 8.78 3.47
N ALA A 106 3.89 7.52 3.62
CA ALA A 106 3.69 6.50 2.60
C ALA A 106 3.61 5.10 3.21
N LYS A 107 3.23 4.14 2.39
CA LYS A 107 3.14 2.73 2.77
C LYS A 107 3.89 1.89 1.77
N LEU A 108 4.57 0.86 2.25
CA LEU A 108 5.23 -0.13 1.41
C LEU A 108 4.61 -1.49 1.66
N VAL A 109 3.96 -2.03 0.66
CA VAL A 109 3.51 -3.42 0.67
C VAL A 109 4.68 -4.26 0.19
N LEU A 110 5.41 -4.85 1.14
CA LEU A 110 6.65 -5.57 0.88
C LEU A 110 6.36 -7.00 0.48
N HIS A 111 6.88 -7.41 -0.68
CA HIS A 111 6.67 -8.75 -1.22
C HIS A 111 7.84 -9.69 -0.88
N THR A 112 7.59 -11.00 -0.97
CA THR A 112 8.59 -12.03 -0.63
C THR A 112 9.79 -12.05 -1.58
N ASP A 113 9.64 -11.53 -2.80
CA ASP A 113 10.72 -11.47 -3.80
C ASP A 113 11.63 -10.22 -3.66
N GLY A 114 11.39 -9.41 -2.63
CA GLY A 114 12.15 -8.18 -2.38
C GLY A 114 11.57 -6.94 -3.04
N SER A 115 10.62 -7.07 -3.94
CA SER A 115 9.91 -5.94 -4.54
C SER A 115 8.85 -5.39 -3.59
N ALA A 116 8.23 -4.28 -3.95
CA ALA A 116 7.17 -3.67 -3.15
C ALA A 116 6.18 -2.90 -4.01
N LEU A 117 4.98 -2.70 -3.46
CA LEU A 117 4.04 -1.71 -3.94
C LEU A 117 4.11 -0.51 -3.00
N LEU A 118 4.45 0.65 -3.55
CA LEU A 118 4.49 1.91 -2.82
C LEU A 118 3.13 2.59 -2.94
N LEU A 119 2.52 2.91 -1.81
CA LEU A 119 1.24 3.61 -1.73
C LEU A 119 1.45 4.99 -1.11
N VAL A 120 0.88 6.01 -1.73
CA VAL A 120 0.91 7.37 -1.24
C VAL A 120 -0.45 8.03 -1.47
N GLY A 121 -0.86 8.93 -0.59
CA GLY A 121 -2.06 9.72 -0.83
C GLY A 121 -1.92 10.55 -2.11
N CYS A 122 -2.97 10.61 -2.93
CA CYS A 122 -2.92 11.32 -4.21
C CYS A 122 -2.48 12.78 -4.06
N ALA A 123 -2.81 13.42 -2.94
CA ALA A 123 -2.42 14.80 -2.67
C ALA A 123 -0.90 15.00 -2.53
N ALA A 124 -0.17 13.96 -2.10
CA ALA A 124 1.28 14.01 -1.89
C ALA A 124 2.07 13.34 -3.01
N ARG A 125 1.39 12.84 -4.04
CA ARG A 125 2.02 12.08 -5.13
C ARG A 125 3.14 12.85 -5.81
N HIS A 126 2.89 14.07 -6.25
CA HIS A 126 3.88 14.86 -6.99
C HIS A 126 5.11 15.18 -6.14
N GLU A 127 4.90 15.48 -4.87
CA GLU A 127 6.00 15.73 -3.95
C GLU A 127 6.90 14.49 -3.80
N LEU A 128 6.30 13.32 -3.65
CA LEU A 128 7.06 12.08 -3.52
C LEU A 128 7.76 11.71 -4.85
N GLU A 129 7.09 11.86 -5.99
CA GLU A 129 7.71 11.65 -7.30
C GLU A 129 8.99 12.48 -7.45
N ASP A 130 8.93 13.76 -7.11
CA ASP A 130 10.09 14.65 -7.22
C ASP A 130 11.24 14.21 -6.33
N ARG A 131 10.94 13.76 -5.13
CA ARG A 131 11.96 13.33 -4.16
C ARG A 131 12.55 11.96 -4.45
N LEU A 132 11.84 11.11 -5.20
CA LEU A 132 12.32 9.80 -5.63
C LEU A 132 13.11 9.87 -6.95
N ALA A 133 13.01 10.96 -7.65
CA ALA A 133 13.70 11.15 -8.94
C ALA A 133 15.22 11.19 -8.79
#